data_f3eed6cf42bb7c0d86c1d1dc9153038b
#
_entry.id   f3eed6cf42bb7c0d86c1d1dc9153038b
#
_cell.length_a   1.000
_cell.length_b   1.000
_cell.length_c   1.000
_cell.angle_alpha   90.00
_cell.angle_beta   90.00
_cell.angle_gamma   90.00
#
_symmetry.space_group_name_H-M   'P 1'
#
loop_
_entity.id
_entity.type
_entity.pdbx_description
1 polymer ?
#
loop_
_entity_poly.entity_id
_entity_poly.type
_entity_poly.pdbx_seq_one_letter_code
_entity_poly.pdbx_strand_id
1 'polypeptide(L)'
;MQQLKVTLRDVAAHAGVHPATASRALSEATRHQVNAETARRVVAAALELGYEPDLTARTLRTGRTATAAVLIPDLTNPLFPPIVRGIEDTLAERDFTALIANTDNDAERERRVLRAMRARNVDGFILLTAHRNDETLAALTRDRIPVVTVNRTASGPDVSSVSPDDNAGINAVVDHLVALGHTRIATIAGPRTLSTGRSRYKAITAGLRRHGLPLPPERVVFARAFAEAEGRRCMTELLADTDATAVVAANDTLAV
;
A
#
# COMPACT_ATOMS: atom_id res chain seq x y z
N MET A 1 -33.57 -10.06 21.06
CA MET A 1 -34.50 -9.35 20.17
C MET A 1 -33.68 -8.75 19.07
N GLN A 2 -33.81 -9.29 17.84
CA GLN A 2 -33.21 -8.65 16.66
C GLN A 2 -33.99 -7.36 16.42
N GLN A 3 -33.35 -6.20 16.56
CA GLN A 3 -33.92 -4.94 16.10
C GLN A 3 -34.13 -5.07 14.59
N LEU A 4 -35.38 -4.95 14.13
CA LEU A 4 -35.71 -4.90 12.72
C LEU A 4 -34.97 -3.73 12.08
N LYS A 5 -34.00 -4.02 11.21
CA LYS A 5 -33.19 -3.02 10.51
C LYS A 5 -34.13 -2.19 9.62
N VAL A 6 -34.16 -0.88 9.81
CA VAL A 6 -34.95 0.04 8.98
C VAL A 6 -34.53 -0.13 7.53
N THR A 7 -35.52 -0.24 6.64
CA THR A 7 -35.29 -0.46 5.20
C THR A 7 -35.52 0.81 4.39
N LEU A 8 -35.01 0.85 3.16
CA LEU A 8 -35.33 1.92 2.22
C LEU A 8 -36.85 2.09 1.97
N ARG A 9 -37.62 1.00 2.10
CA ARG A 9 -39.09 1.05 1.96
C ARG A 9 -39.72 1.82 3.13
N ASP A 10 -39.20 1.66 4.33
CA ASP A 10 -39.71 2.38 5.50
C ASP A 10 -39.44 3.88 5.36
N VAL A 11 -38.22 4.24 4.92
CA VAL A 11 -37.90 5.64 4.61
C VAL A 11 -38.81 6.22 3.53
N ALA A 12 -39.06 5.48 2.46
CA ALA A 12 -39.92 5.93 1.37
C ALA A 12 -41.36 6.14 1.84
N ALA A 13 -41.87 5.20 2.66
CA ALA A 13 -43.23 5.32 3.24
C ALA A 13 -43.32 6.53 4.18
N HIS A 14 -42.35 6.72 5.06
CA HIS A 14 -42.29 7.85 5.98
C HIS A 14 -42.23 9.21 5.25
N ALA A 15 -41.42 9.28 4.19
CA ALA A 15 -41.28 10.48 3.36
C ALA A 15 -42.41 10.68 2.35
N GLY A 16 -43.40 9.74 2.24
CA GLY A 16 -44.50 9.83 1.28
C GLY A 16 -44.06 9.79 -0.19
N VAL A 17 -43.07 8.94 -0.52
CA VAL A 17 -42.51 8.82 -1.88
C VAL A 17 -42.37 7.36 -2.32
N HIS A 18 -42.21 7.14 -3.60
CA HIS A 18 -41.88 5.80 -4.10
C HIS A 18 -40.45 5.40 -3.72
N PRO A 19 -40.15 4.12 -3.40
CA PRO A 19 -38.82 3.66 -3.03
C PRO A 19 -37.69 4.04 -4.01
N ALA A 20 -37.99 4.06 -5.32
CA ALA A 20 -37.03 4.51 -6.34
C ALA A 20 -36.64 6.00 -6.18
N THR A 21 -37.61 6.84 -5.77
CA THR A 21 -37.39 8.26 -5.50
C THR A 21 -36.55 8.44 -4.23
N ALA A 22 -36.85 7.68 -3.18
CA ALA A 22 -36.06 7.67 -1.95
C ALA A 22 -34.62 7.24 -2.23
N SER A 23 -34.43 6.17 -3.01
CA SER A 23 -33.08 5.72 -3.42
C SER A 23 -32.29 6.79 -4.16
N ARG A 24 -32.92 7.50 -5.11
CA ARG A 24 -32.23 8.60 -5.85
C ARG A 24 -31.92 9.78 -4.95
N ALA A 25 -32.83 10.15 -4.04
CA ALA A 25 -32.65 11.27 -3.12
C ALA A 25 -31.52 11.05 -2.12
N LEU A 26 -31.30 9.80 -1.68
CA LEU A 26 -30.25 9.42 -0.74
C LEU A 26 -28.88 9.21 -1.40
N SER A 27 -28.84 9.05 -2.71
CA SER A 27 -27.58 8.89 -3.47
C SER A 27 -27.09 10.24 -3.97
N GLU A 28 -25.86 10.66 -3.62
CA GLU A 28 -25.27 11.91 -4.10
C GLU A 28 -25.21 11.98 -5.63
N ALA A 29 -24.87 10.88 -6.29
CA ALA A 29 -24.78 10.80 -7.74
C ALA A 29 -26.11 11.03 -8.48
N THR A 30 -27.24 10.78 -7.83
CA THR A 30 -28.58 10.87 -8.47
C THR A 30 -29.53 11.85 -7.78
N ARG A 31 -29.10 12.47 -6.68
CA ARG A 31 -29.92 13.43 -5.92
C ARG A 31 -30.40 14.60 -6.79
N HIS A 32 -29.59 15.04 -7.75
CA HIS A 32 -29.92 16.11 -8.70
C HIS A 32 -31.11 15.78 -9.59
N GLN A 33 -31.49 14.49 -9.71
CA GLN A 33 -32.66 14.02 -10.49
C GLN A 33 -33.96 14.09 -9.69
N VAL A 34 -33.90 14.49 -8.41
CA VAL A 34 -35.06 14.59 -7.52
C VAL A 34 -35.25 16.06 -7.14
N ASN A 35 -36.51 16.50 -7.08
CA ASN A 35 -36.82 17.85 -6.61
C ASN A 35 -36.20 18.11 -5.22
N ALA A 36 -35.58 19.29 -5.02
CA ALA A 36 -34.83 19.64 -3.82
C ALA A 36 -35.67 19.53 -2.53
N GLU A 37 -36.96 19.85 -2.57
CA GLU A 37 -37.85 19.72 -1.41
C GLU A 37 -38.09 18.25 -1.07
N THR A 38 -38.35 17.42 -2.09
CA THR A 38 -38.50 15.97 -1.92
C THR A 38 -37.21 15.32 -1.41
N ALA A 39 -36.07 15.75 -1.92
CA ALA A 39 -34.79 15.22 -1.47
C ALA A 39 -34.54 15.56 0.02
N ARG A 40 -34.82 16.80 0.45
CA ARG A 40 -34.73 17.20 1.87
C ARG A 40 -35.64 16.38 2.77
N ARG A 41 -36.90 16.15 2.36
CA ARG A 41 -37.86 15.37 3.11
C ARG A 41 -37.42 13.91 3.27
N VAL A 42 -36.86 13.30 2.23
CA VAL A 42 -36.35 11.93 2.26
C VAL A 42 -35.12 11.82 3.17
N VAL A 43 -34.20 12.78 3.11
CA VAL A 43 -33.02 12.82 3.99
C VAL A 43 -33.42 12.97 5.44
N ALA A 44 -34.39 13.85 5.76
CA ALA A 44 -34.93 14.00 7.11
C ALA A 44 -35.56 12.68 7.63
N ALA A 45 -36.39 12.04 6.81
CA ALA A 45 -36.98 10.75 7.13
C ALA A 45 -35.93 9.65 7.41
N ALA A 46 -34.85 9.62 6.64
CA ALA A 46 -33.78 8.66 6.83
C ALA A 46 -33.05 8.89 8.17
N LEU A 47 -32.77 10.15 8.52
CA LEU A 47 -32.16 10.52 9.79
C LEU A 47 -33.06 10.19 10.99
N GLU A 48 -34.35 10.53 10.92
CA GLU A 48 -35.32 10.27 11.99
C GLU A 48 -35.49 8.77 12.26
N LEU A 49 -35.46 7.95 11.21
CA LEU A 49 -35.61 6.51 11.34
C LEU A 49 -34.29 5.78 11.65
N GLY A 50 -33.16 6.48 11.64
CA GLY A 50 -31.83 5.86 11.80
C GLY A 50 -31.50 4.92 10.63
N TYR A 51 -31.94 5.26 9.41
CA TYR A 51 -31.68 4.44 8.23
C TYR A 51 -30.22 4.51 7.82
N GLU A 52 -29.59 3.37 7.72
CA GLU A 52 -28.27 3.20 7.12
C GLU A 52 -28.41 2.48 5.76
N PRO A 53 -27.79 3.01 4.68
CA PRO A 53 -27.81 2.34 3.38
C PRO A 53 -27.28 0.91 3.48
N ASP A 54 -28.00 -0.04 2.90
CA ASP A 54 -27.56 -1.42 2.83
C ASP A 54 -26.48 -1.57 1.75
N LEU A 55 -25.22 -1.74 2.19
CA LEU A 55 -24.08 -1.94 1.32
C LEU A 55 -24.24 -3.20 0.44
N THR A 56 -24.89 -4.26 0.97
CA THR A 56 -25.12 -5.50 0.22
C THR A 56 -26.08 -5.24 -0.94
N ALA A 57 -27.18 -4.51 -0.70
CA ALA A 57 -28.11 -4.13 -1.74
C ALA A 57 -27.47 -3.20 -2.79
N ARG A 58 -26.58 -2.28 -2.35
CA ARG A 58 -25.77 -1.43 -3.24
C ARG A 58 -24.86 -2.29 -4.11
N THR A 59 -24.13 -3.22 -3.51
CA THR A 59 -23.21 -4.14 -4.20
C THR A 59 -23.93 -4.99 -5.24
N LEU A 60 -25.08 -5.57 -4.89
CA LEU A 60 -25.88 -6.36 -5.84
C LEU A 60 -26.33 -5.54 -7.05
N ARG A 61 -26.63 -4.26 -6.87
CA ARG A 61 -27.06 -3.36 -7.95
C ARG A 61 -25.93 -2.83 -8.81
N THR A 62 -24.77 -2.52 -8.18
CA THR A 62 -23.64 -1.85 -8.86
C THR A 62 -22.52 -2.81 -9.28
N GLY A 63 -22.50 -4.02 -8.73
CA GLY A 63 -21.39 -4.97 -8.87
C GLY A 63 -20.12 -4.52 -8.14
N ARG A 64 -20.18 -3.47 -7.30
CA ARG A 64 -19.03 -2.89 -6.60
C ARG A 64 -19.28 -2.76 -5.10
N THR A 65 -18.24 -3.06 -4.31
CA THR A 65 -18.27 -2.95 -2.85
C THR A 65 -17.79 -1.58 -2.36
N ALA A 66 -17.20 -0.76 -3.23
CA ALA A 66 -16.47 0.46 -2.88
C ALA A 66 -15.39 0.20 -1.80
N THR A 67 -14.69 -0.91 -1.94
CA THR A 67 -13.67 -1.35 -0.98
C THR A 67 -12.39 -1.72 -1.70
N ALA A 68 -11.25 -1.21 -1.24
CA ALA A 68 -9.92 -1.59 -1.72
C ALA A 68 -9.16 -2.33 -0.61
N ALA A 69 -8.50 -3.42 -0.95
CA ALA A 69 -7.61 -4.12 -0.03
C ALA A 69 -6.20 -3.51 -0.08
N VAL A 70 -5.64 -3.18 1.07
CA VAL A 70 -4.28 -2.65 1.22
C VAL A 70 -3.45 -3.65 2.00
N LEU A 71 -2.49 -4.30 1.34
CA LEU A 71 -1.59 -5.27 1.97
C LEU A 71 -0.25 -4.61 2.26
N ILE A 72 0.16 -4.68 3.51
CA ILE A 72 1.41 -4.11 4.01
C ILE A 72 2.31 -5.20 4.58
N PRO A 73 3.63 -5.08 4.40
CA PRO A 73 4.55 -6.12 4.85
C PRO A 73 4.80 -6.09 6.37
N ASP A 74 4.76 -4.92 6.99
CA ASP A 74 5.05 -4.75 8.41
C ASP A 74 4.52 -3.39 8.92
N LEU A 75 3.51 -3.43 9.78
CA LEU A 75 2.91 -2.24 10.41
C LEU A 75 3.82 -1.54 11.41
N THR A 76 4.84 -2.24 11.93
CA THR A 76 5.78 -1.68 12.91
C THR A 76 6.87 -0.83 12.25
N ASN A 77 7.10 -1.02 10.96
CA ASN A 77 8.04 -0.22 10.20
C ASN A 77 7.47 1.19 9.95
N PRO A 78 8.12 2.27 10.44
CA PRO A 78 7.62 3.64 10.39
C PRO A 78 7.40 4.20 8.98
N LEU A 79 7.92 3.55 7.95
CA LEU A 79 7.68 3.91 6.55
C LEU A 79 6.21 3.75 6.14
N PHE A 80 5.54 2.67 6.60
CA PHE A 80 4.24 2.30 6.05
C PHE A 80 3.05 3.09 6.60
N PRO A 81 2.96 3.46 7.89
CA PRO A 81 1.81 4.18 8.41
C PRO A 81 1.48 5.50 7.66
N PRO A 82 2.43 6.37 7.30
CA PRO A 82 2.12 7.57 6.52
C PRO A 82 1.62 7.26 5.10
N ILE A 83 2.14 6.20 4.47
CA ILE A 83 1.68 5.76 3.15
C ILE A 83 0.23 5.25 3.24
N VAL A 84 -0.06 4.41 4.23
CA VAL A 84 -1.42 3.89 4.47
C VAL A 84 -2.39 5.02 4.73
N ARG A 85 -2.00 6.02 5.52
CA ARG A 85 -2.81 7.21 5.79
C ARG A 85 -3.16 7.96 4.50
N GLY A 86 -2.18 8.21 3.64
CA GLY A 86 -2.41 8.88 2.35
C GLY A 86 -3.31 8.08 1.40
N ILE A 87 -3.20 6.73 1.43
CA ILE A 87 -4.08 5.84 0.68
C ILE A 87 -5.51 5.95 1.22
N GLU A 88 -5.69 5.87 2.53
CA GLU A 88 -7.00 5.92 3.19
C GLU A 88 -7.71 7.25 2.92
N ASP A 89 -7.01 8.39 3.11
CA ASP A 89 -7.56 9.71 2.84
C ASP A 89 -8.01 9.86 1.37
N THR A 90 -7.19 9.40 0.41
CA THR A 90 -7.52 9.46 -1.02
C THR A 90 -8.69 8.57 -1.40
N LEU A 91 -8.80 7.39 -0.80
CA LEU A 91 -9.92 6.47 -1.02
C LEU A 91 -11.22 7.04 -0.44
N ALA A 92 -11.16 7.64 0.76
CA ALA A 92 -12.31 8.24 1.42
C ALA A 92 -12.92 9.40 0.60
N GLU A 93 -12.10 10.22 -0.06
CA GLU A 93 -12.55 11.26 -0.99
C GLU A 93 -13.41 10.74 -2.15
N ARG A 94 -13.36 9.45 -2.42
CA ARG A 94 -14.09 8.76 -3.51
C ARG A 94 -15.10 7.75 -2.99
N ASP A 95 -15.50 7.85 -1.73
CA ASP A 95 -16.42 6.91 -1.06
C ASP A 95 -15.92 5.45 -1.07
N PHE A 96 -14.60 5.23 -1.10
CA PHE A 96 -14.00 3.91 -0.92
C PHE A 96 -13.52 3.71 0.52
N THR A 97 -13.64 2.48 1.00
CA THR A 97 -13.07 2.04 2.29
C THR A 97 -11.82 1.21 2.06
N ALA A 98 -10.76 1.48 2.82
CA ALA A 98 -9.57 0.64 2.84
C ALA A 98 -9.74 -0.53 3.81
N LEU A 99 -9.50 -1.77 3.34
CA LEU A 99 -9.30 -2.93 4.19
C LEU A 99 -7.81 -3.23 4.32
N ILE A 100 -7.23 -2.87 5.45
CA ILE A 100 -5.79 -2.99 5.69
C ILE A 100 -5.47 -4.37 6.27
N ALA A 101 -4.43 -5.02 5.75
CA ALA A 101 -3.93 -6.28 6.28
C ALA A 101 -2.40 -6.30 6.33
N ASN A 102 -1.87 -6.70 7.48
CA ASN A 102 -0.44 -6.90 7.70
C ASN A 102 -0.05 -8.34 7.36
N THR A 103 1.00 -8.53 6.56
CA THR A 103 1.44 -9.86 6.09
C THR A 103 2.67 -10.38 6.80
N ASP A 104 3.38 -9.57 7.59
CA ASP A 104 4.64 -9.88 8.28
C ASP A 104 5.75 -10.39 7.33
N ASN A 105 5.73 -9.95 6.06
CA ASN A 105 6.58 -10.48 4.99
C ASN A 105 6.45 -12.02 4.81
N ASP A 106 5.37 -12.65 5.28
CA ASP A 106 5.09 -14.08 5.18
C ASP A 106 4.22 -14.37 3.95
N ALA A 107 4.76 -15.12 3.00
CA ALA A 107 4.07 -15.43 1.73
C ALA A 107 2.80 -16.28 1.93
N GLU A 108 2.77 -17.17 2.93
CA GLU A 108 1.58 -17.97 3.23
C GLU A 108 0.46 -17.10 3.82
N ARG A 109 0.83 -16.19 4.73
CA ARG A 109 -0.09 -15.22 5.30
C ARG A 109 -0.65 -14.31 4.22
N GLU A 110 0.20 -13.80 3.33
CA GLU A 110 -0.22 -12.98 2.19
C GLU A 110 -1.24 -13.72 1.32
N ARG A 111 -0.96 -14.97 0.93
CA ARG A 111 -1.89 -15.78 0.15
C ARG A 111 -3.23 -16.00 0.86
N ARG A 112 -3.23 -16.22 2.18
CA ARG A 112 -4.48 -16.36 2.97
C ARG A 112 -5.27 -15.07 2.98
N VAL A 113 -4.61 -13.95 3.23
CA VAL A 113 -5.23 -12.61 3.23
C VAL A 113 -5.84 -12.28 1.87
N LEU A 114 -5.11 -12.51 0.79
CA LEU A 114 -5.61 -12.25 -0.56
C LEU A 114 -6.86 -13.07 -0.88
N ARG A 115 -6.88 -14.37 -0.54
CA ARG A 115 -8.09 -15.18 -0.70
C ARG A 115 -9.27 -14.64 0.11
N ALA A 116 -9.02 -14.22 1.35
CA ALA A 116 -10.07 -13.66 2.22
C ALA A 116 -10.62 -12.32 1.68
N MET A 117 -9.76 -11.46 1.12
CA MET A 117 -10.19 -10.19 0.52
C MET A 117 -10.95 -10.41 -0.81
N ARG A 118 -10.50 -11.36 -1.64
CA ARG A 118 -11.25 -11.76 -2.84
C ARG A 118 -12.64 -12.31 -2.50
N ALA A 119 -12.75 -13.13 -1.47
CA ALA A 119 -14.04 -13.66 -1.01
C ALA A 119 -14.99 -12.55 -0.49
N ARG A 120 -14.44 -11.39 -0.10
CA ARG A 120 -15.21 -10.19 0.27
C ARG A 120 -15.55 -9.30 -0.94
N ASN A 121 -15.18 -9.71 -2.14
CA ASN A 121 -15.40 -8.99 -3.39
C ASN A 121 -14.85 -7.55 -3.35
N VAL A 122 -13.63 -7.36 -2.81
CA VAL A 122 -12.96 -6.05 -2.91
C VAL A 122 -12.80 -5.65 -4.37
N ASP A 123 -12.95 -4.36 -4.66
CA ASP A 123 -12.91 -3.84 -6.03
C ASP A 123 -11.49 -3.77 -6.61
N GLY A 124 -10.47 -3.79 -5.74
CA GLY A 124 -9.08 -3.77 -6.17
C GLY A 124 -8.10 -3.95 -5.01
N PHE A 125 -6.81 -4.04 -5.36
CA PHE A 125 -5.72 -4.26 -4.42
C PHE A 125 -4.64 -3.18 -4.54
N ILE A 126 -4.12 -2.75 -3.40
CA ILE A 126 -2.94 -1.91 -3.26
C ILE A 126 -1.91 -2.74 -2.48
N LEU A 127 -0.83 -3.16 -3.15
CA LEU A 127 0.14 -4.09 -2.60
C LEU A 127 1.47 -3.39 -2.29
N LEU A 128 1.81 -3.28 -0.99
CA LEU A 128 3.12 -2.83 -0.53
C LEU A 128 4.06 -4.03 -0.29
N THR A 129 3.56 -5.23 -0.55
CA THR A 129 4.22 -6.51 -0.29
C THR A 129 4.91 -7.10 -1.50
N ALA A 130 4.73 -6.53 -2.70
CA ALA A 130 5.15 -7.11 -3.97
C ALA A 130 6.58 -7.68 -3.95
N HIS A 131 6.72 -8.88 -4.49
CA HIS A 131 7.98 -9.58 -4.70
C HIS A 131 8.36 -9.61 -6.18
N ARG A 132 9.61 -9.94 -6.47
CA ARG A 132 10.12 -9.91 -7.85
C ARG A 132 9.35 -10.85 -8.78
N ASN A 133 9.20 -12.12 -8.40
CA ASN A 133 8.45 -13.13 -9.14
C ASN A 133 7.18 -13.44 -8.33
N ASP A 134 6.22 -12.54 -8.40
CA ASP A 134 5.03 -12.59 -7.57
C ASP A 134 3.91 -13.34 -8.29
N GLU A 135 3.76 -14.62 -7.95
CA GLU A 135 2.71 -15.47 -8.50
C GLU A 135 1.31 -14.96 -8.16
N THR A 136 1.19 -14.31 -7.01
CA THR A 136 -0.07 -13.72 -6.53
C THR A 136 -0.47 -12.53 -7.38
N LEU A 137 0.48 -11.65 -7.63
CA LEU A 137 0.28 -10.49 -8.51
C LEU A 137 -0.05 -10.96 -9.94
N ALA A 138 0.67 -11.98 -10.45
CA ALA A 138 0.39 -12.57 -11.74
C ALA A 138 -1.03 -13.16 -11.82
N ALA A 139 -1.52 -13.79 -10.74
CA ALA A 139 -2.88 -14.31 -10.67
C ALA A 139 -3.93 -13.18 -10.68
N LEU A 140 -3.72 -12.10 -9.90
CA LEU A 140 -4.62 -10.95 -9.89
C LEU A 140 -4.71 -10.30 -11.27
N THR A 141 -3.59 -10.12 -11.95
CA THR A 141 -3.53 -9.54 -13.30
C THR A 141 -4.24 -10.42 -14.33
N ARG A 142 -4.03 -11.74 -14.28
CA ARG A 142 -4.70 -12.70 -15.15
C ARG A 142 -6.21 -12.68 -14.98
N ASP A 143 -6.66 -12.56 -13.73
CA ASP A 143 -8.08 -12.49 -13.38
C ASP A 143 -8.66 -11.08 -13.62
N ARG A 144 -7.87 -10.14 -14.17
CA ARG A 144 -8.24 -8.73 -14.44
C ARG A 144 -8.74 -7.97 -13.21
N ILE A 145 -8.22 -8.32 -12.05
CA ILE A 145 -8.52 -7.61 -10.81
C ILE A 145 -7.64 -6.35 -10.78
N PRO A 146 -8.20 -5.15 -10.56
CA PRO A 146 -7.41 -3.93 -10.45
C PRO A 146 -6.36 -4.05 -9.35
N VAL A 147 -5.11 -3.76 -9.68
CA VAL A 147 -3.99 -3.83 -8.74
C VAL A 147 -2.98 -2.74 -9.00
N VAL A 148 -2.47 -2.14 -7.92
CA VAL A 148 -1.36 -1.18 -7.91
C VAL A 148 -0.33 -1.66 -6.90
N THR A 149 0.95 -1.61 -7.25
CA THR A 149 2.03 -1.84 -6.29
C THR A 149 2.57 -0.52 -5.75
N VAL A 150 2.93 -0.48 -4.48
CA VAL A 150 3.48 0.71 -3.82
C VAL A 150 4.78 0.38 -3.13
N ASN A 151 5.78 1.25 -3.23
CA ASN A 151 7.12 1.11 -2.69
C ASN A 151 7.93 -0.04 -3.32
N ARG A 152 7.35 -1.21 -3.49
CA ARG A 152 7.97 -2.38 -4.14
C ARG A 152 7.35 -2.61 -5.50
N THR A 153 8.17 -3.06 -6.45
CA THR A 153 7.75 -3.45 -7.80
C THR A 153 7.97 -4.93 -8.02
N ALA A 154 7.16 -5.56 -8.85
CA ALA A 154 7.37 -6.93 -9.32
C ALA A 154 8.04 -6.94 -10.69
N SER A 155 8.70 -8.05 -11.05
CA SER A 155 9.07 -8.35 -12.44
C SER A 155 7.92 -9.09 -13.09
N GLY A 156 7.53 -8.72 -14.30
CA GLY A 156 6.45 -9.44 -15.01
C GLY A 156 5.40 -8.51 -15.58
N PRO A 157 4.11 -8.82 -15.41
CA PRO A 157 3.04 -8.10 -16.10
C PRO A 157 3.08 -6.60 -15.81
N ASP A 158 2.64 -5.83 -16.80
CA ASP A 158 2.58 -4.37 -16.73
C ASP A 158 1.53 -3.97 -15.68
N VAL A 159 2.00 -3.77 -14.46
CA VAL A 159 1.18 -3.35 -13.31
C VAL A 159 1.58 -1.94 -12.92
N SER A 160 0.59 -1.09 -12.76
CA SER A 160 0.81 0.27 -12.26
C SER A 160 1.55 0.24 -10.93
N SER A 161 2.59 1.06 -10.79
CA SER A 161 3.39 1.12 -9.57
C SER A 161 3.69 2.56 -9.17
N VAL A 162 3.73 2.79 -7.86
CA VAL A 162 4.19 4.03 -7.24
C VAL A 162 5.38 3.70 -6.34
N SER A 163 6.55 4.21 -6.66
CA SER A 163 7.78 3.96 -5.90
C SER A 163 8.60 5.23 -5.74
N PRO A 164 9.40 5.34 -4.67
CA PRO A 164 10.35 6.43 -4.55
C PRO A 164 11.43 6.33 -5.62
N ASP A 165 12.05 7.45 -5.96
CA ASP A 165 13.26 7.46 -6.78
C ASP A 165 14.47 7.05 -5.93
N ASP A 166 14.63 5.74 -5.74
CA ASP A 166 15.76 5.16 -5.02
C ASP A 166 17.11 5.62 -5.62
N ASN A 167 17.15 5.87 -6.93
CA ASN A 167 18.39 6.26 -7.61
C ASN A 167 18.80 7.68 -7.22
N ALA A 168 17.86 8.63 -7.28
CA ALA A 168 18.12 10.01 -6.86
C ALA A 168 18.49 10.07 -5.37
N GLY A 169 17.74 9.39 -4.50
CA GLY A 169 17.99 9.39 -3.06
C GLY A 169 19.37 8.81 -2.69
N ILE A 170 19.71 7.66 -3.22
CA ILE A 170 21.01 7.01 -2.95
C ILE A 170 22.17 7.81 -3.54
N ASN A 171 22.03 8.37 -4.74
CA ASN A 171 23.06 9.22 -5.31
C ASN A 171 23.33 10.45 -4.44
N ALA A 172 22.30 11.09 -3.88
CA ALA A 172 22.48 12.21 -2.95
C ALA A 172 23.28 11.81 -1.70
N VAL A 173 23.03 10.62 -1.13
CA VAL A 173 23.79 10.09 0.00
C VAL A 173 25.25 9.83 -0.39
N VAL A 174 25.50 9.20 -1.52
CA VAL A 174 26.88 8.94 -2.01
C VAL A 174 27.62 10.26 -2.25
N ASP A 175 26.98 11.22 -2.94
CA ASP A 175 27.58 12.52 -3.22
C ASP A 175 27.92 13.28 -1.94
N HIS A 176 27.05 13.21 -0.92
CA HIS A 176 27.28 13.80 0.39
C HIS A 176 28.51 13.18 1.10
N LEU A 177 28.61 11.86 1.15
CA LEU A 177 29.75 11.19 1.78
C LEU A 177 31.08 11.48 1.05
N VAL A 178 31.07 11.53 -0.27
CA VAL A 178 32.24 11.89 -1.05
C VAL A 178 32.64 13.35 -0.81
N ALA A 179 31.68 14.27 -0.73
CA ALA A 179 31.95 15.67 -0.40
C ALA A 179 32.55 15.86 0.99
N LEU A 180 32.26 14.95 1.94
CA LEU A 180 32.90 14.89 3.27
C LEU A 180 34.30 14.23 3.25
N GLY A 181 34.77 13.80 2.09
CA GLY A 181 36.09 13.21 1.91
C GLY A 181 36.19 11.68 2.14
N HIS A 182 35.04 11.00 2.27
CA HIS A 182 35.03 9.54 2.37
C HIS A 182 35.36 8.89 1.04
N THR A 183 36.40 8.07 0.99
CA THR A 183 36.83 7.28 -0.16
C THR A 183 36.68 5.77 0.06
N ARG A 184 36.54 5.34 1.30
CA ARG A 184 36.34 3.94 1.71
C ARG A 184 34.94 3.79 2.28
N ILE A 185 33.97 3.60 1.36
CA ILE A 185 32.56 3.51 1.69
C ILE A 185 32.11 2.06 1.57
N ALA A 186 31.44 1.54 2.59
CA ALA A 186 30.82 0.22 2.60
C ALA A 186 29.28 0.34 2.52
N THR A 187 28.60 -0.76 2.28
CA THR A 187 27.14 -0.78 2.24
C THR A 187 26.53 -1.99 2.94
N ILE A 188 25.50 -1.73 3.72
CA ILE A 188 24.51 -2.72 4.15
C ILE A 188 23.39 -2.71 3.14
N ALA A 189 23.46 -3.59 2.15
CA ALA A 189 22.49 -3.71 1.08
C ALA A 189 21.23 -4.44 1.59
N GLY A 190 20.07 -4.07 1.04
CA GLY A 190 18.81 -4.71 1.36
C GLY A 190 18.64 -6.10 0.71
N PRO A 191 17.56 -6.82 1.06
CA PRO A 191 17.30 -8.17 0.55
C PRO A 191 17.27 -8.22 -0.98
N ARG A 192 18.01 -9.18 -1.56
CA ARG A 192 18.09 -9.36 -3.03
C ARG A 192 16.78 -9.78 -3.68
N THR A 193 15.87 -10.33 -2.90
CA THR A 193 14.53 -10.77 -3.35
C THR A 193 13.56 -9.61 -3.56
N LEU A 194 13.85 -8.43 -2.95
CA LEU A 194 13.01 -7.26 -3.03
C LEU A 194 13.55 -6.26 -4.08
N SER A 195 12.64 -5.59 -4.79
CA SER A 195 13.01 -4.56 -5.77
C SER A 195 13.78 -3.41 -5.13
N THR A 196 13.35 -2.92 -3.96
CA THR A 196 13.98 -1.85 -3.20
C THR A 196 15.43 -2.19 -2.77
N GLY A 197 15.68 -3.42 -2.31
CA GLY A 197 17.04 -3.86 -1.99
C GLY A 197 17.96 -3.83 -3.22
N ARG A 198 17.45 -4.24 -4.36
CA ARG A 198 18.21 -4.28 -5.63
C ARG A 198 18.41 -2.91 -6.25
N SER A 199 17.36 -2.07 -6.30
CA SER A 199 17.46 -0.72 -6.88
C SER A 199 18.49 0.11 -6.11
N ARG A 200 18.40 0.09 -4.78
CA ARG A 200 19.33 0.83 -3.92
C ARG A 200 20.77 0.33 -4.03
N TYR A 201 20.98 -0.99 -4.05
CA TYR A 201 22.32 -1.56 -4.27
C TYR A 201 22.90 -1.17 -5.64
N LYS A 202 22.09 -1.22 -6.71
CA LYS A 202 22.52 -0.74 -8.02
C LYS A 202 22.87 0.75 -8.02
N ALA A 203 22.07 1.57 -7.34
CA ALA A 203 22.29 3.00 -7.24
C ALA A 203 23.58 3.32 -6.47
N ILE A 204 23.88 2.63 -5.34
CA ILE A 204 25.14 2.77 -4.61
C ILE A 204 26.33 2.43 -5.51
N THR A 205 26.27 1.27 -6.18
CA THR A 205 27.34 0.80 -7.06
C THR A 205 27.60 1.80 -8.20
N ALA A 206 26.53 2.31 -8.82
CA ALA A 206 26.63 3.29 -9.89
C ALA A 206 27.13 4.65 -9.38
N GLY A 207 26.64 5.10 -8.21
CA GLY A 207 27.07 6.35 -7.58
C GLY A 207 28.56 6.35 -7.25
N LEU A 208 29.06 5.32 -6.56
CA LEU A 208 30.48 5.19 -6.24
C LEU A 208 31.35 5.14 -7.50
N ARG A 209 30.93 4.36 -8.52
CA ARG A 209 31.63 4.30 -9.81
C ARG A 209 31.72 5.66 -10.50
N ARG A 210 30.68 6.50 -10.42
CA ARG A 210 30.68 7.87 -10.96
C ARG A 210 31.78 8.74 -10.35
N HIS A 211 32.08 8.50 -9.08
CA HIS A 211 33.18 9.18 -8.35
C HIS A 211 34.53 8.45 -8.45
N GLY A 212 34.66 7.41 -9.27
CA GLY A 212 35.88 6.63 -9.40
C GLY A 212 36.24 5.80 -8.16
N LEU A 213 35.29 5.60 -7.25
CA LEU A 213 35.48 4.85 -6.00
C LEU A 213 35.13 3.37 -6.18
N PRO A 214 35.98 2.44 -5.73
CA PRO A 214 35.69 1.01 -5.77
C PRO A 214 34.67 0.62 -4.69
N LEU A 215 33.84 -0.38 -4.98
CA LEU A 215 33.01 -1.09 -4.02
C LEU A 215 33.36 -2.59 -4.07
N PRO A 216 34.45 -3.00 -3.45
CA PRO A 216 34.87 -4.39 -3.48
C PRO A 216 33.94 -5.26 -2.60
N PRO A 217 33.90 -6.59 -2.85
CA PRO A 217 32.97 -7.51 -2.18
C PRO A 217 33.01 -7.45 -0.66
N GLU A 218 34.15 -7.28 -0.05
CA GLU A 218 34.35 -7.18 1.41
C GLU A 218 33.67 -5.95 2.03
N ARG A 219 33.34 -4.94 1.23
CA ARG A 219 32.60 -3.75 1.69
C ARG A 219 31.09 -3.84 1.41
N VAL A 220 30.57 -5.04 1.09
CA VAL A 220 29.16 -5.25 0.78
C VAL A 220 28.61 -6.39 1.59
N VAL A 221 27.67 -6.10 2.49
CA VAL A 221 26.92 -7.13 3.21
C VAL A 221 25.44 -7.00 2.88
N PHE A 222 24.80 -8.12 2.56
CA PHE A 222 23.37 -8.16 2.27
C PHE A 222 22.58 -8.56 3.52
N ALA A 223 21.64 -7.71 3.89
CA ALA A 223 20.62 -8.04 4.88
C ALA A 223 19.62 -9.05 4.30
N ARG A 224 19.13 -9.95 5.14
CA ARG A 224 18.12 -10.95 4.82
C ARG A 224 16.70 -10.37 4.87
N ALA A 225 16.51 -9.37 5.73
CA ALA A 225 15.26 -8.64 5.92
C ALA A 225 15.57 -7.17 6.24
N PHE A 226 14.59 -6.28 6.05
CA PHE A 226 14.67 -4.91 6.57
C PHE A 226 14.27 -4.91 8.05
N ALA A 227 15.21 -5.24 8.93
CA ALA A 227 15.03 -5.33 10.37
C ALA A 227 16.30 -4.87 11.09
N GLU A 228 16.16 -4.24 12.26
CA GLU A 228 17.27 -3.73 13.08
C GLU A 228 18.29 -4.83 13.43
N ALA A 229 17.81 -6.03 13.77
CA ALA A 229 18.69 -7.17 14.08
C ALA A 229 19.60 -7.54 12.89
N GLU A 230 19.09 -7.42 11.65
CA GLU A 230 19.89 -7.65 10.44
C GLU A 230 20.87 -6.51 10.19
N GLY A 231 20.47 -5.25 10.46
CA GLY A 231 21.39 -4.10 10.41
C GLY A 231 22.57 -4.30 11.35
N ARG A 232 22.29 -4.65 12.60
CA ARG A 232 23.32 -4.95 13.62
C ARG A 232 24.23 -6.10 13.19
N ARG A 233 23.67 -7.22 12.70
CA ARG A 233 24.46 -8.35 12.19
C ARG A 233 25.38 -7.91 11.04
N CYS A 234 24.83 -7.22 10.05
CA CYS A 234 25.58 -6.76 8.88
C CYS A 234 26.69 -5.77 9.26
N MET A 235 26.42 -4.87 10.20
CA MET A 235 27.42 -3.92 10.66
C MET A 235 28.55 -4.61 11.42
N THR A 236 28.25 -5.60 12.26
CA THR A 236 29.28 -6.41 12.95
C THR A 236 30.17 -7.12 11.93
N GLU A 237 29.60 -7.69 10.89
CA GLU A 237 30.35 -8.35 9.82
C GLU A 237 31.25 -7.35 9.06
N LEU A 238 30.73 -6.17 8.70
CA LEU A 238 31.50 -5.12 8.04
C LEU A 238 32.70 -4.63 8.92
N LEU A 239 32.46 -4.43 10.19
CA LEU A 239 33.54 -3.93 11.11
C LEU A 239 34.67 -4.93 11.31
N ALA A 240 34.42 -6.22 11.15
CA ALA A 240 35.44 -7.25 11.30
C ALA A 240 36.42 -7.29 10.09
N ASP A 241 35.92 -7.00 8.87
CA ASP A 241 36.64 -7.30 7.64
C ASP A 241 36.95 -6.06 6.78
N THR A 242 36.58 -4.83 7.22
CA THR A 242 36.80 -3.65 6.38
C THR A 242 37.41 -2.47 7.09
N ASP A 243 38.15 -1.66 6.30
CA ASP A 243 38.69 -0.36 6.68
C ASP A 243 37.79 0.81 6.30
N ALA A 244 36.49 0.54 6.08
CA ALA A 244 35.51 1.53 5.66
C ALA A 244 35.38 2.68 6.67
N THR A 245 35.31 3.90 6.17
CA THR A 245 35.17 5.11 7.01
C THR A 245 33.73 5.65 7.02
N ALA A 246 32.87 5.11 6.14
CA ALA A 246 31.45 5.39 6.11
C ALA A 246 30.68 4.15 5.63
N VAL A 247 29.45 4.03 6.08
CA VAL A 247 28.54 2.93 5.68
C VAL A 247 27.23 3.52 5.19
N VAL A 248 26.77 3.06 4.04
CA VAL A 248 25.44 3.38 3.52
C VAL A 248 24.53 2.19 3.76
N ALA A 249 23.55 2.35 4.64
CA ALA A 249 22.49 1.37 4.84
C ALA A 249 21.36 1.56 3.82
N ALA A 250 20.77 0.46 3.37
CA ALA A 250 19.74 0.50 2.34
C ALA A 250 18.44 1.18 2.81
N ASN A 251 18.17 1.27 4.12
CA ASN A 251 17.10 2.04 4.73
C ASN A 251 17.39 2.35 6.21
N ASP A 252 16.55 3.16 6.84
CA ASP A 252 16.67 3.59 8.23
C ASP A 252 16.66 2.40 9.21
N THR A 253 15.78 1.42 8.98
CA THR A 253 15.69 0.23 9.85
C THR A 253 16.98 -0.60 9.90
N LEU A 254 17.79 -0.57 8.83
CA LEU A 254 19.09 -1.21 8.80
C LEU A 254 20.21 -0.32 9.36
N ALA A 255 19.96 0.98 9.50
CA ALA A 255 20.94 1.94 9.98
C ALA A 255 20.94 2.09 11.51
N VAL A 256 19.86 1.69 12.18
CA VAL A 256 19.64 1.73 13.63
C VAL A 256 20.07 0.41 14.26
#